data_63785b1440bbd23e6fbf3a3c1c1c542b
#
_entry.id   63785b1440bbd23e6fbf3a3c1c1c542b
#
_cell.length_a   1.000
_cell.length_b   1.000
_cell.length_c   1.000
_cell.angle_alpha   90.00
_cell.angle_beta   90.00
_cell.angle_gamma   90.00
#
_symmetry.space_group_name_H-M   'P 1'
#
loop_
_entity.id
_entity.type
_entity.pdbx_description
1 polymer ?
#
loop_
_entity_poly.entity_id
_entity_poly.type
_entity_poly.pdbx_seq_one_letter_code
_entity_poly.pdbx_strand_id
1 'polypeptide(L)'
;MNVQAGSIGIICNFKNIFFRNRPVLSVKVIDLDILIHDKPGTSPERPDLPVKSSRSAGYLESFLRRCITLLSRTARYLPGQIQVENFSLYWNKVPVLSCQSATFLFSHRKRLGKIRFIRLGCHLTGCCWRQEGHDKQPFSVALLRSDSHIEYSTDEFRITEASHGNFNEIPFLYFLQSTMKGEKAIKWAIAVREVAPDAILRSLPFLSTPQIYRTRAGGTLSLQTMFAMTLEKPYKHKFIVEFENKPGSPADAGDLFDYLKGPFVHTVHEREKIIREIVIDPTDHDFTALSLISSLMVEAVVCTEDPRFYTHRGIDSYAFGKSLADNLLERKIVRGGSTITMQLARNLYLHHGRTLSRKLEEMIIAWIIEEICQVPKKRILEIYLNIIEWGPGLYGVQAASAFYFSKLPSQLSLTESLVLTYIIPRPKHFLEALTLQSATLRVNLSKHIQQFAMVMLTKKLITEDVYSGIGDSIVFANQLGRIDLIRD
;
A
#
# COMPACT_ATOMS: atom_id res chain seq x y z
N MET A 1 16.44 -23.75 16.81
CA MET A 1 15.02 -23.74 17.17
C MET A 1 14.23 -23.97 15.88
N ASN A 2 13.62 -25.14 15.68
CA ASN A 2 12.87 -25.43 14.45
C ASN A 2 11.46 -24.83 14.56
N VAL A 3 11.21 -23.79 13.82
CA VAL A 3 9.86 -23.25 13.62
C VAL A 3 9.28 -23.96 12.41
N GLN A 4 8.11 -24.58 12.53
CA GLN A 4 7.50 -25.40 11.46
C GLN A 4 7.14 -24.69 10.16
N ALA A 5 7.42 -23.39 10.03
CA ALA A 5 7.21 -22.56 8.83
C ALA A 5 8.51 -22.06 8.18
N GLY A 6 9.68 -22.43 8.70
CA GLY A 6 10.99 -22.02 8.23
C GLY A 6 12.05 -22.27 9.30
N SER A 7 13.31 -22.07 8.98
CA SER A 7 14.42 -22.09 9.94
C SER A 7 14.89 -20.66 10.21
N ILE A 8 15.16 -20.36 11.48
CA ILE A 8 15.84 -19.12 11.89
C ILE A 8 17.24 -19.51 12.30
N GLY A 9 18.24 -19.06 11.56
CA GLY A 9 19.64 -19.15 11.91
C GLY A 9 20.08 -17.82 12.55
N ILE A 10 20.72 -17.89 13.72
CA ILE A 10 21.37 -16.75 14.35
C ILE A 10 22.85 -17.01 14.30
N ILE A 11 23.57 -16.18 13.57
CA ILE A 11 25.02 -16.21 13.50
C ILE A 11 25.54 -15.07 14.39
N CYS A 12 26.13 -15.42 15.51
CA CYS A 12 26.80 -14.48 16.39
C CYS A 12 28.29 -14.77 16.40
N ASN A 13 29.09 -13.74 16.26
CA ASN A 13 30.53 -13.88 16.53
C ASN A 13 30.75 -13.81 18.06
N PHE A 14 30.83 -14.98 18.70
CA PHE A 14 30.99 -15.08 20.17
C PHE A 14 32.22 -14.37 20.71
N LYS A 15 33.25 -14.08 19.91
CA LYS A 15 34.39 -13.26 20.31
C LYS A 15 34.02 -11.81 20.66
N ASN A 16 32.86 -11.36 20.22
CA ASN A 16 32.36 -10.00 20.36
C ASN A 16 31.20 -9.87 21.35
N ILE A 17 30.90 -10.89 22.17
CA ILE A 17 29.91 -10.80 23.25
C ILE A 17 30.61 -10.41 24.55
N PHE A 18 30.24 -9.25 25.06
CA PHE A 18 30.82 -8.72 26.32
C PHE A 18 29.74 -8.76 27.42
N PHE A 19 30.06 -9.49 28.52
CA PHE A 19 29.24 -9.49 29.73
C PHE A 19 29.83 -8.52 30.73
N ARG A 20 29.14 -7.44 31.08
CA ARG A 20 29.51 -6.58 32.22
C ARG A 20 28.94 -7.14 33.50
N ASN A 21 29.85 -7.39 34.49
CA ASN A 21 29.49 -8.05 35.74
C ASN A 21 28.50 -7.29 36.59
N ARG A 22 27.44 -8.00 36.97
CA ARG A 22 26.42 -7.96 38.02
C ARG A 22 25.05 -7.53 37.55
N PRO A 23 24.00 -8.17 38.18
CA PRO A 23 23.30 -9.27 37.54
C PRO A 23 22.96 -8.88 36.10
N VAL A 24 23.32 -9.69 35.16
CA VAL A 24 23.41 -9.45 33.72
C VAL A 24 22.53 -8.29 33.24
N LEU A 25 23.07 -7.09 33.32
CA LEU A 25 22.32 -5.87 33.03
C LEU A 25 22.41 -5.48 31.56
N SER A 26 23.47 -5.91 30.86
CA SER A 26 23.63 -5.60 29.44
C SER A 26 24.41 -6.69 28.70
N VAL A 27 24.03 -6.90 27.43
CA VAL A 27 24.73 -7.73 26.45
C VAL A 27 25.01 -6.85 25.24
N LYS A 28 26.27 -6.83 24.78
CA LYS A 28 26.65 -6.20 23.54
C LYS A 28 27.00 -7.29 22.52
N VAL A 29 26.39 -7.21 21.35
CA VAL A 29 26.64 -8.08 20.19
C VAL A 29 27.14 -7.20 19.05
N ILE A 30 28.20 -7.63 18.39
CA ILE A 30 28.72 -6.96 17.19
C ILE A 30 28.55 -7.93 16.03
N ASP A 31 28.09 -7.43 14.89
CA ASP A 31 27.83 -8.20 13.66
C ASP A 31 26.83 -9.35 13.91
N LEU A 32 25.57 -8.98 14.11
CA LEU A 32 24.48 -9.93 14.27
C LEU A 32 23.70 -10.09 12.96
N ASP A 33 23.80 -11.26 12.36
CA ASP A 33 23.00 -11.65 11.22
C ASP A 33 21.89 -12.62 11.64
N ILE A 34 20.65 -12.27 11.32
CA ILE A 34 19.51 -13.17 11.49
C ILE A 34 19.05 -13.65 10.11
N LEU A 35 19.17 -14.95 9.87
CA LEU A 35 18.74 -15.57 8.62
C LEU A 35 17.40 -16.28 8.81
N ILE A 36 16.43 -15.90 7.99
CA ILE A 36 15.12 -16.55 7.93
C ILE A 36 15.00 -17.24 6.59
N HIS A 37 14.68 -18.53 6.60
CA HIS A 37 14.48 -19.32 5.40
C HIS A 37 13.07 -19.90 5.37
N ASP A 38 12.41 -19.83 4.22
CA ASP A 38 11.20 -20.58 3.96
C ASP A 38 11.53 -22.07 3.80
N LYS A 39 10.62 -22.96 4.17
CA LYS A 39 10.80 -24.38 3.91
C LYS A 39 10.84 -24.64 2.40
N PRO A 40 11.81 -25.44 1.89
CA PRO A 40 11.76 -25.88 0.51
C PRO A 40 10.47 -26.70 0.29
N GLY A 41 9.68 -26.35 -0.72
CA GLY A 41 8.43 -27.03 -1.08
C GLY A 41 7.14 -26.28 -0.75
N THR A 42 7.20 -25.06 -0.22
CA THR A 42 6.03 -24.17 -0.04
C THR A 42 5.88 -23.13 -1.15
N SER A 43 6.43 -23.38 -2.33
CA SER A 43 5.99 -22.65 -3.51
C SER A 43 4.51 -22.95 -3.71
N PRO A 44 3.61 -21.98 -3.71
CA PRO A 44 2.21 -22.26 -3.98
C PRO A 44 2.09 -22.67 -5.44
N GLU A 45 2.00 -23.99 -5.71
CA GLU A 45 1.31 -24.44 -6.90
C GLU A 45 -0.06 -23.73 -6.89
N ARG A 46 -0.39 -23.10 -7.99
CA ARG A 46 -1.70 -22.43 -8.18
C ARG A 46 -2.79 -23.50 -8.05
N PRO A 47 -3.62 -23.50 -7.01
CA PRO A 47 -4.91 -24.13 -7.11
C PRO A 47 -5.90 -23.05 -7.53
N ASP A 48 -6.52 -23.22 -8.66
CA ASP A 48 -7.68 -22.45 -9.15
C ASP A 48 -8.95 -22.76 -8.34
N LEU A 49 -8.85 -22.80 -7.03
CA LEU A 49 -9.98 -23.04 -6.13
C LEU A 49 -10.10 -21.91 -5.11
N PRO A 50 -11.31 -21.45 -4.82
CA PRO A 50 -11.53 -20.44 -3.79
C PRO A 50 -11.03 -20.99 -2.45
N VAL A 51 -9.94 -20.41 -1.95
CA VAL A 51 -9.34 -20.77 -0.66
C VAL A 51 -10.37 -20.46 0.43
N LYS A 52 -10.81 -21.49 1.14
CA LYS A 52 -11.72 -21.37 2.27
C LYS A 52 -11.04 -20.51 3.34
N SER A 53 -11.58 -19.31 3.60
CA SER A 53 -11.11 -18.32 4.56
C SER A 53 -10.79 -18.85 5.97
N SER A 54 -11.36 -19.99 6.34
CA SER A 54 -11.17 -20.66 7.62
C SER A 54 -9.75 -21.22 7.85
N ARG A 55 -9.02 -21.65 6.79
CA ARG A 55 -7.66 -22.20 6.94
C ARG A 55 -6.62 -21.11 7.18
N SER A 56 -6.77 -19.97 6.54
CA SER A 56 -5.84 -18.83 6.66
C SER A 56 -5.94 -18.15 8.01
N ALA A 57 -7.16 -17.98 8.54
CA ALA A 57 -7.39 -17.45 9.88
C ALA A 57 -6.79 -18.35 10.98
N GLY A 58 -6.90 -19.68 10.87
CA GLY A 58 -6.30 -20.63 11.78
C GLY A 58 -4.78 -20.56 11.82
N TYR A 59 -4.17 -20.23 10.69
CA TYR A 59 -2.72 -20.08 10.62
C TYR A 59 -2.23 -18.80 11.31
N LEU A 60 -2.88 -17.66 11.09
CA LEU A 60 -2.55 -16.39 11.74
C LEU A 60 -2.70 -16.53 13.27
N GLU A 61 -3.76 -17.19 13.73
CA GLU A 61 -3.93 -17.55 15.13
C GLU A 61 -2.75 -18.38 15.67
N SER A 62 -2.36 -19.44 14.95
CA SER A 62 -1.24 -20.30 15.34
C SER A 62 0.08 -19.52 15.44
N PHE A 63 0.34 -18.63 14.49
CA PHE A 63 1.51 -17.75 14.50
C PHE A 63 1.53 -16.84 15.73
N LEU A 64 0.43 -16.15 15.98
CA LEU A 64 0.30 -15.24 17.15
C LEU A 64 0.45 -15.98 18.46
N ARG A 65 -0.17 -17.16 18.62
CA ARG A 65 0.00 -18.03 19.81
C ARG A 65 1.45 -18.42 20.03
N ARG A 66 2.20 -18.72 18.95
CA ARG A 66 3.64 -19.05 19.04
C ARG A 66 4.45 -17.85 19.49
N CYS A 67 4.18 -16.66 18.96
CA CYS A 67 4.86 -15.43 19.38
C CYS A 67 4.61 -15.13 20.87
N ILE A 68 3.36 -15.23 21.34
CA ILE A 68 2.99 -15.05 22.75
C ILE A 68 3.68 -16.11 23.63
N THR A 69 3.68 -17.37 23.21
CA THR A 69 4.31 -18.46 23.97
C THR A 69 5.83 -18.26 24.05
N LEU A 70 6.47 -17.87 22.95
CA LEU A 70 7.90 -17.59 22.93
C LEU A 70 8.23 -16.44 23.89
N LEU A 71 7.51 -15.32 23.79
CA LEU A 71 7.68 -14.17 24.67
C LEU A 71 7.48 -14.59 26.15
N SER A 72 6.45 -15.37 26.44
CA SER A 72 6.15 -15.81 27.81
C SER A 72 7.23 -16.71 28.41
N ARG A 73 7.94 -17.47 27.59
CA ARG A 73 9.04 -18.36 28.02
C ARG A 73 10.37 -17.64 28.14
N THR A 74 10.67 -16.72 27.25
CA THR A 74 11.99 -16.09 27.12
C THR A 74 12.12 -14.76 27.87
N ALA A 75 11.03 -14.00 28.02
CA ALA A 75 11.07 -12.65 28.59
C ALA A 75 11.75 -12.56 29.96
N ARG A 76 11.61 -13.60 30.81
CA ARG A 76 12.23 -13.64 32.15
C ARG A 76 13.78 -13.76 32.12
N TYR A 77 14.32 -14.24 30.99
CA TYR A 77 15.76 -14.45 30.82
C TYR A 77 16.43 -13.34 30.02
N LEU A 78 15.65 -12.40 29.47
CA LEU A 78 16.23 -11.29 28.73
C LEU A 78 17.06 -10.39 29.66
N PRO A 79 18.25 -9.97 29.27
CA PRO A 79 19.03 -8.98 30.01
C PRO A 79 18.29 -7.64 30.07
N GLY A 80 18.70 -6.74 30.99
CA GLY A 80 18.13 -5.39 31.08
C GLY A 80 18.35 -4.56 29.82
N GLN A 81 19.50 -4.79 29.17
CA GLN A 81 19.85 -4.12 27.91
C GLN A 81 20.50 -5.11 26.97
N ILE A 82 20.13 -5.02 25.69
CA ILE A 82 20.81 -5.66 24.57
C ILE A 82 21.18 -4.54 23.59
N GLN A 83 22.47 -4.44 23.29
CA GLN A 83 22.99 -3.54 22.27
C GLN A 83 23.58 -4.37 21.14
N VAL A 84 23.19 -4.06 19.92
CA VAL A 84 23.67 -4.72 18.70
C VAL A 84 24.25 -3.65 17.78
N GLU A 85 25.49 -3.84 17.37
CA GLU A 85 26.14 -3.05 16.33
C GLU A 85 26.16 -3.87 15.05
N ASN A 86 25.91 -3.24 13.90
CA ASN A 86 25.83 -3.89 12.58
C ASN A 86 24.85 -5.06 12.57
N PHE A 87 23.58 -4.76 12.83
CA PHE A 87 22.50 -5.74 12.76
C PHE A 87 22.00 -5.90 11.34
N SER A 88 21.87 -7.14 10.88
CA SER A 88 21.25 -7.45 9.58
C SER A 88 20.25 -8.59 9.70
N LEU A 89 19.13 -8.42 9.00
CA LEU A 89 18.07 -9.42 8.87
C LEU A 89 17.98 -9.85 7.41
N TYR A 90 18.09 -11.14 7.19
CA TYR A 90 18.01 -11.76 5.85
C TYR A 90 16.76 -12.62 5.75
N TRP A 91 16.08 -12.54 4.61
CA TRP A 91 15.00 -13.45 4.23
C TRP A 91 15.43 -14.20 2.97
N ASN A 92 15.47 -15.54 3.02
CA ASN A 92 15.96 -16.38 1.92
C ASN A 92 17.32 -15.90 1.35
N LYS A 93 18.26 -15.53 2.23
CA LYS A 93 19.60 -14.99 1.92
C LYS A 93 19.59 -13.57 1.33
N VAL A 94 18.44 -12.94 1.16
CA VAL A 94 18.36 -11.54 0.73
C VAL A 94 18.32 -10.63 1.96
N PRO A 95 19.18 -9.60 2.06
CA PRO A 95 19.11 -8.66 3.17
C PRO A 95 17.85 -7.82 3.07
N VAL A 96 16.97 -7.90 4.09
CA VAL A 96 15.71 -7.13 4.14
C VAL A 96 15.79 -5.93 5.08
N LEU A 97 16.60 -6.01 6.14
CA LEU A 97 16.81 -4.93 7.09
C LEU A 97 18.27 -4.95 7.57
N SER A 98 18.90 -3.80 7.58
CA SER A 98 20.18 -3.60 8.28
C SER A 98 20.12 -2.33 9.10
N CYS A 99 20.77 -2.32 10.26
CA CYS A 99 20.87 -1.15 11.13
C CYS A 99 22.31 -1.02 11.63
N GLN A 100 22.82 0.21 11.69
CA GLN A 100 24.16 0.48 12.25
C GLN A 100 24.18 0.18 13.75
N SER A 101 23.14 0.54 14.46
CA SER A 101 23.00 0.22 15.89
C SER A 101 21.56 -0.05 16.26
N ALA A 102 21.37 -1.04 17.11
CA ALA A 102 20.10 -1.40 17.71
C ALA A 102 20.26 -1.58 19.22
N THR A 103 19.53 -0.82 20.02
CA THR A 103 19.53 -0.95 21.48
C THR A 103 18.14 -1.32 21.96
N PHE A 104 18.04 -2.40 22.70
CA PHE A 104 16.80 -2.86 23.34
C PHE A 104 16.93 -2.78 24.85
N LEU A 105 16.00 -2.10 25.50
CA LEU A 105 15.95 -1.91 26.93
C LEU A 105 14.74 -2.65 27.51
N PHE A 106 14.97 -3.55 28.44
CA PHE A 106 13.91 -4.34 29.09
C PHE A 106 13.80 -3.95 30.56
N SER A 107 12.71 -3.36 30.98
CA SER A 107 12.48 -2.92 32.34
C SER A 107 11.07 -3.23 32.84
N HIS A 108 10.83 -3.01 34.12
CA HIS A 108 9.52 -3.11 34.78
C HIS A 108 8.81 -4.46 34.57
N ARG A 109 9.51 -5.57 34.86
CA ARG A 109 8.94 -6.91 34.77
C ARG A 109 8.09 -7.19 36.02
N LYS A 110 6.81 -6.98 35.91
CA LYS A 110 5.84 -7.27 36.97
C LYS A 110 4.92 -8.42 36.58
N ARG A 111 4.30 -9.05 37.53
CA ARG A 111 3.26 -10.06 37.34
C ARG A 111 2.08 -9.74 38.27
N LEU A 112 0.88 -9.75 37.70
CA LEU A 112 -0.38 -9.63 38.45
C LEU A 112 -1.28 -10.78 37.98
N GLY A 113 -1.44 -11.78 38.86
CA GLY A 113 -2.16 -12.98 38.52
C GLY A 113 -1.56 -13.71 37.30
N LYS A 114 -2.34 -13.83 36.21
CA LYS A 114 -1.91 -14.43 34.93
C LYS A 114 -1.26 -13.44 33.98
N ILE A 115 -1.40 -12.13 34.22
CA ILE A 115 -0.89 -11.07 33.33
C ILE A 115 0.54 -10.75 33.72
N ARG A 116 1.38 -10.58 32.73
CA ARG A 116 2.79 -10.16 32.87
C ARG A 116 2.96 -8.83 32.16
N PHE A 117 3.81 -7.99 32.71
CA PHE A 117 4.11 -6.63 32.24
C PHE A 117 5.58 -6.51 31.91
N ILE A 118 5.87 -5.95 30.76
CA ILE A 118 7.23 -5.60 30.32
C ILE A 118 7.19 -4.20 29.71
N ARG A 119 8.18 -3.38 30.02
CA ARG A 119 8.48 -2.18 29.27
C ARG A 119 9.66 -2.46 28.36
N LEU A 120 9.49 -2.24 27.08
CA LEU A 120 10.50 -2.44 26.04
C LEU A 120 10.81 -1.11 25.35
N GLY A 121 11.99 -0.55 25.62
CA GLY A 121 12.57 0.51 24.82
C GLY A 121 13.30 -0.07 23.62
N CYS A 122 13.11 0.50 22.46
CA CYS A 122 13.83 0.17 21.23
C CYS A 122 14.43 1.45 20.63
N HIS A 123 15.71 1.43 20.30
CA HIS A 123 16.41 2.53 19.68
C HIS A 123 17.26 2.00 18.53
N LEU A 124 16.85 2.30 17.31
CA LEU A 124 17.50 1.88 16.07
C LEU A 124 18.03 3.09 15.34
N THR A 125 19.28 3.03 14.88
CA THR A 125 19.92 4.10 14.10
C THR A 125 20.51 3.57 12.81
N GLY A 126 20.50 4.40 11.77
CA GLY A 126 21.08 4.07 10.48
C GLY A 126 20.46 2.81 9.86
N CYS A 127 19.14 2.69 9.94
CA CYS A 127 18.44 1.54 9.40
C CYS A 127 18.23 1.67 7.90
N CYS A 128 18.53 0.60 7.18
CA CYS A 128 18.26 0.44 5.76
C CYS A 128 17.34 -0.75 5.55
N TRP A 129 16.22 -0.53 4.90
CA TRP A 129 15.27 -1.58 4.53
C TRP A 129 15.37 -1.86 3.04
N ARG A 130 15.58 -3.12 2.67
CA ARG A 130 15.59 -3.57 1.27
C ARG A 130 14.41 -4.50 1.03
N GLN A 131 13.78 -4.36 -0.12
CA GLN A 131 12.72 -5.27 -0.55
C GLN A 131 13.23 -6.15 -1.69
N GLU A 132 12.87 -7.44 -1.66
CA GLU A 132 13.26 -8.43 -2.65
C GLU A 132 12.79 -8.02 -4.07
N GLY A 133 13.66 -8.16 -5.06
CA GLY A 133 13.33 -7.93 -6.47
C GLY A 133 13.55 -6.51 -7.01
N HIS A 134 14.18 -5.60 -6.27
CA HIS A 134 14.43 -4.23 -6.74
C HIS A 134 15.86 -3.78 -6.49
N ASP A 135 16.60 -3.52 -7.58
CA ASP A 135 17.97 -2.95 -7.60
C ASP A 135 18.04 -1.47 -7.18
N LYS A 136 16.96 -0.89 -6.68
CA LYS A 136 16.85 0.55 -6.39
C LYS A 136 16.95 0.83 -4.90
N GLN A 137 17.42 2.04 -4.61
CA GLN A 137 17.84 2.58 -3.33
C GLN A 137 17.10 2.02 -2.10
N PRO A 138 17.83 1.49 -1.11
CA PRO A 138 17.22 1.00 0.11
C PRO A 138 16.49 2.13 0.84
N PHE A 139 15.34 1.82 1.42
CA PHE A 139 14.66 2.73 2.33
C PHE A 139 15.53 2.91 3.58
N SER A 140 15.96 4.13 3.86
CA SER A 140 16.79 4.42 5.03
C SER A 140 16.01 5.24 6.06
N VAL A 141 16.15 4.86 7.33
CA VAL A 141 15.59 5.56 8.49
C VAL A 141 16.74 5.94 9.39
N ALA A 142 16.94 7.23 9.61
CA ALA A 142 18.04 7.71 10.44
C ALA A 142 17.83 7.28 11.90
N LEU A 143 16.60 7.40 12.41
CA LEU A 143 16.24 7.09 13.78
C LEU A 143 14.84 6.47 13.89
N LEU A 144 14.76 5.32 14.53
CA LEU A 144 13.51 4.78 15.05
C LEU A 144 13.65 4.55 16.55
N ARG A 145 12.88 5.24 17.35
CA ARG A 145 12.82 5.05 18.80
C ARG A 145 11.41 4.69 19.21
N SER A 146 11.26 3.73 20.11
CA SER A 146 9.96 3.40 20.70
C SER A 146 10.10 3.00 22.16
N ASP A 147 9.06 3.27 22.91
CA ASP A 147 8.86 2.83 24.30
C ASP A 147 7.52 2.11 24.36
N SER A 148 7.58 0.79 24.46
CA SER A 148 6.42 -0.09 24.42
C SER A 148 6.07 -0.57 25.83
N HIS A 149 4.84 -0.34 26.25
CA HIS A 149 4.27 -0.92 27.45
C HIS A 149 3.48 -2.17 27.08
N ILE A 150 4.03 -3.33 27.38
CA ILE A 150 3.54 -4.63 26.93
C ILE A 150 2.90 -5.37 28.09
N GLU A 151 1.66 -5.79 27.90
CA GLU A 151 0.92 -6.71 28.75
C GLU A 151 0.71 -8.03 27.99
N TYR A 152 0.93 -9.16 28.62
CA TYR A 152 0.71 -10.44 27.96
C TYR A 152 0.32 -11.55 28.95
N SER A 153 -0.46 -12.48 28.45
CA SER A 153 -0.86 -13.72 29.11
C SER A 153 -0.75 -14.89 28.11
N THR A 154 -1.31 -16.04 28.42
CA THR A 154 -1.42 -17.16 27.47
C THR A 154 -2.40 -16.88 26.32
N ASP A 155 -3.37 -16.01 26.56
CA ASP A 155 -4.53 -15.82 25.70
C ASP A 155 -4.59 -14.41 25.09
N GLU A 156 -3.75 -13.49 25.56
CA GLU A 156 -3.75 -12.09 25.11
C GLU A 156 -2.34 -11.51 25.09
N PHE A 157 -2.09 -10.70 24.07
CA PHE A 157 -0.92 -9.83 23.96
C PHE A 157 -1.40 -8.41 23.66
N ARG A 158 -0.90 -7.45 24.40
CA ARG A 158 -1.26 -6.04 24.23
C ARG A 158 -0.04 -5.14 24.36
N ILE A 159 0.15 -4.26 23.40
CA ILE A 159 0.95 -3.05 23.53
C ILE A 159 -0.06 -1.96 23.89
N THR A 160 0.08 -1.37 25.07
CA THR A 160 -0.92 -0.44 25.59
C THR A 160 -0.86 0.93 24.93
N GLU A 161 -1.89 1.74 25.11
CA GLU A 161 -2.02 3.09 24.57
C GLU A 161 -0.99 4.08 25.17
N ALA A 162 -0.30 3.71 26.25
CA ALA A 162 0.82 4.48 26.79
C ALA A 162 2.10 4.36 25.95
N SER A 163 2.10 3.50 24.93
CA SER A 163 3.28 3.27 24.09
C SER A 163 3.44 4.39 23.07
N HIS A 164 4.67 4.85 22.93
CA HIS A 164 5.01 5.96 22.05
C HIS A 164 6.36 5.75 21.38
N GLY A 165 6.63 6.51 20.35
CA GLY A 165 7.90 6.46 19.62
C GLY A 165 8.14 7.70 18.78
N ASN A 166 9.30 7.68 18.13
CA ASN A 166 9.69 8.66 17.14
C ASN A 166 10.20 7.93 15.90
N PHE A 167 9.73 8.34 14.75
CA PHE A 167 10.26 7.98 13.44
C PHE A 167 10.94 9.21 12.86
N ASN A 168 12.26 9.24 12.90
CA ASN A 168 13.02 10.47 12.70
C ASN A 168 12.50 11.59 13.64
N GLU A 169 11.97 12.68 13.08
CA GLU A 169 11.40 13.79 13.83
C GLU A 169 9.91 13.63 14.16
N ILE A 170 9.25 12.59 13.64
CA ILE A 170 7.80 12.41 13.81
C ILE A 170 7.51 11.62 15.09
N PRO A 171 6.93 12.24 16.14
CA PRO A 171 6.43 11.52 17.29
C PRO A 171 5.14 10.77 16.94
N PHE A 172 5.00 9.55 17.44
CA PHE A 172 3.79 8.77 17.28
C PHE A 172 3.40 8.00 18.54
N LEU A 173 2.12 7.82 18.72
CA LEU A 173 1.52 6.91 19.69
C LEU A 173 1.10 5.64 18.97
N TYR A 174 1.14 4.51 19.64
CA TYR A 174 0.69 3.27 19.05
C TYR A 174 0.13 2.29 20.07
N PHE A 175 -0.75 1.44 19.57
CA PHE A 175 -1.45 0.43 20.32
C PHE A 175 -1.54 -0.84 19.46
N LEU A 176 -1.42 -2.01 20.08
CA LEU A 176 -1.68 -3.29 19.43
C LEU A 176 -2.32 -4.23 20.46
N GLN A 177 -3.36 -4.93 20.06
CA GLN A 177 -3.97 -5.98 20.86
C GLN A 177 -4.23 -7.21 19.99
N SER A 178 -3.92 -8.38 20.52
CA SER A 178 -4.26 -9.66 19.94
C SER A 178 -4.89 -10.55 21.01
N THR A 179 -6.15 -10.88 20.82
CA THR A 179 -6.94 -11.74 21.74
C THR A 179 -7.12 -13.12 21.11
N MET A 180 -6.78 -14.18 21.86
CA MET A 180 -6.79 -15.57 21.38
C MET A 180 -7.80 -16.45 22.12
N LYS A 181 -8.59 -15.90 23.05
CA LYS A 181 -9.64 -16.58 23.80
C LYS A 181 -10.94 -15.82 23.66
N GLY A 182 -12.07 -16.54 23.56
CA GLY A 182 -13.35 -15.93 23.22
C GLY A 182 -13.37 -15.50 21.76
N GLU A 183 -13.82 -14.28 21.50
CA GLU A 183 -13.73 -13.68 20.17
C GLU A 183 -12.27 -13.35 19.84
N LYS A 184 -11.70 -14.12 18.91
CA LYS A 184 -10.30 -13.93 18.52
C LYS A 184 -10.19 -12.73 17.60
N ALA A 185 -9.38 -11.76 18.00
CA ALA A 185 -9.31 -10.47 17.33
C ALA A 185 -7.88 -9.92 17.29
N ILE A 186 -7.64 -9.08 16.28
CA ILE A 186 -6.47 -8.21 16.17
C ILE A 186 -6.97 -6.79 16.05
N LYS A 187 -6.39 -5.90 16.86
CA LYS A 187 -6.65 -4.46 16.81
C LYS A 187 -5.32 -3.73 16.88
N TRP A 188 -5.16 -2.66 16.12
CA TRP A 188 -4.04 -1.76 16.27
C TRP A 188 -4.46 -0.33 15.93
N ALA A 189 -3.74 0.62 16.50
CA ALA A 189 -3.88 2.03 16.18
C ALA A 189 -2.50 2.70 16.17
N ILE A 190 -2.35 3.70 15.31
CA ILE A 190 -1.21 4.61 15.28
C ILE A 190 -1.77 6.02 15.19
N ALA A 191 -1.24 6.94 16.00
CA ALA A 191 -1.60 8.34 15.99
C ALA A 191 -0.35 9.21 15.94
N VAL A 192 -0.34 10.16 15.03
CA VAL A 192 0.61 11.29 14.94
C VAL A 192 -0.21 12.54 15.22
N ARG A 193 0.24 13.41 16.12
CA ARG A 193 -0.52 14.57 16.54
C ARG A 193 0.28 15.85 16.37
N GLU A 194 -0.35 16.85 15.74
CA GLU A 194 0.13 18.22 15.64
C GLU A 194 1.59 18.34 15.16
N VAL A 195 1.94 17.62 14.11
CA VAL A 195 3.27 17.63 13.51
C VAL A 195 3.26 18.60 12.33
N ALA A 196 4.31 19.40 12.23
CA ALA A 196 4.49 20.27 11.07
C ALA A 196 4.63 19.46 9.78
N PRO A 197 3.96 19.83 8.68
CA PRO A 197 4.07 19.12 7.41
C PRO A 197 5.52 18.94 6.95
N ASP A 198 6.35 19.95 7.14
CA ASP A 198 7.78 19.91 6.81
C ASP A 198 8.55 18.83 7.58
N ALA A 199 8.22 18.59 8.85
CA ALA A 199 8.84 17.55 9.65
C ALA A 199 8.46 16.16 9.10
N ILE A 200 7.21 15.99 8.64
CA ILE A 200 6.77 14.76 7.97
C ILE A 200 7.58 14.56 6.69
N LEU A 201 7.67 15.58 5.84
CA LEU A 201 8.39 15.47 4.56
C LEU A 201 9.89 15.17 4.79
N ARG A 202 10.56 15.86 5.73
CA ARG A 202 11.96 15.61 6.06
C ARG A 202 12.20 14.22 6.67
N SER A 203 11.23 13.71 7.39
CA SER A 203 11.35 12.38 8.05
C SER A 203 11.11 11.22 7.11
N LEU A 204 10.63 11.46 5.89
CA LEU A 204 10.35 10.43 4.89
C LEU A 204 11.46 10.43 3.81
N PRO A 205 12.60 9.78 4.05
CA PRO A 205 13.78 9.86 3.18
C PRO A 205 13.60 9.18 1.82
N PHE A 206 12.46 8.56 1.61
CA PHE A 206 12.10 7.85 0.40
C PHE A 206 11.28 8.68 -0.61
N LEU A 207 10.94 9.91 -0.27
CA LEU A 207 10.28 10.79 -1.24
C LEU A 207 11.28 11.14 -2.34
N SER A 208 11.16 10.42 -3.46
CA SER A 208 12.06 10.56 -4.62
C SER A 208 11.81 11.84 -5.42
N THR A 209 10.81 12.62 -5.03
CA THR A 209 10.38 13.82 -5.76
C THR A 209 10.96 15.07 -5.12
N PRO A 210 12.02 15.70 -5.72
CA PRO A 210 12.67 16.89 -5.16
C PRO A 210 11.71 18.08 -4.92
N GLN A 211 10.64 18.16 -5.69
CA GLN A 211 9.62 19.21 -5.53
C GLN A 211 8.93 19.16 -4.18
N ILE A 212 8.73 17.95 -3.62
CA ILE A 212 8.05 17.76 -2.33
C ILE A 212 8.88 18.37 -1.19
N TYR A 213 10.22 18.30 -1.26
CA TYR A 213 11.09 18.89 -0.23
C TYR A 213 11.16 20.42 -0.25
N ARG A 214 10.72 21.05 -1.34
CA ARG A 214 10.69 22.52 -1.47
C ARG A 214 9.42 23.14 -0.91
N THR A 215 8.45 22.32 -0.51
CA THR A 215 7.17 22.78 0.01
C THR A 215 7.34 23.27 1.44
N ARG A 216 6.96 24.49 1.68
CA ARG A 216 6.70 25.00 3.02
C ARG A 216 5.19 24.98 3.20
N ALA A 217 4.70 24.09 4.02
CA ALA A 217 3.31 24.06 4.41
C ALA A 217 3.21 24.46 5.88
N GLY A 218 2.61 25.59 6.15
CA GLY A 218 2.36 26.05 7.51
C GLY A 218 1.26 25.25 8.18
N GLY A 219 1.14 25.38 9.51
CA GLY A 219 0.14 24.66 10.28
C GLY A 219 0.63 23.34 10.86
N THR A 220 -0.32 22.53 11.32
CA THR A 220 -0.02 21.21 11.90
C THR A 220 -0.96 20.15 11.34
N LEU A 221 -0.42 18.94 11.23
CA LEU A 221 -1.12 17.75 10.77
C LEU A 221 -1.25 16.75 11.90
N SER A 222 -2.43 16.17 12.01
CA SER A 222 -2.68 14.99 12.84
C SER A 222 -3.19 13.86 11.96
N LEU A 223 -2.67 12.67 12.21
CA LEU A 223 -3.09 11.43 11.56
C LEU A 223 -3.46 10.42 12.61
N GLN A 224 -4.63 9.84 12.54
CA GLN A 224 -5.00 8.69 13.34
C GLN A 224 -5.44 7.55 12.42
N THR A 225 -4.86 6.36 12.64
CA THR A 225 -5.26 5.15 11.94
C THR A 225 -5.64 4.08 12.95
N MET A 226 -6.70 3.34 12.68
CA MET A 226 -7.14 2.22 13.50
C MET A 226 -7.59 1.07 12.59
N PHE A 227 -7.14 -0.14 12.92
CA PHE A 227 -7.60 -1.37 12.30
C PHE A 227 -8.12 -2.33 13.37
N ALA A 228 -9.25 -2.99 13.08
CA ALA A 228 -9.79 -4.05 13.90
C ALA A 228 -10.37 -5.15 13.01
N MET A 229 -10.05 -6.40 13.32
CA MET A 229 -10.53 -7.58 12.60
C MET A 229 -10.73 -8.74 13.56
N THR A 230 -11.83 -9.49 13.41
CA THR A 230 -12.02 -10.78 14.09
C THR A 230 -11.57 -11.90 13.17
N LEU A 231 -10.91 -12.93 13.73
CA LEU A 231 -10.38 -14.04 12.94
C LEU A 231 -11.50 -14.97 12.43
N GLU A 232 -12.62 -15.02 13.15
CA GLU A 232 -13.80 -15.80 12.76
C GLU A 232 -14.58 -15.17 11.59
N LYS A 233 -14.56 -13.82 11.51
CA LYS A 233 -15.29 -13.05 10.51
C LYS A 233 -14.41 -11.95 9.91
N PRO A 234 -13.32 -12.31 9.21
CA PRO A 234 -12.34 -11.34 8.74
C PRO A 234 -12.88 -10.33 7.71
N TYR A 235 -13.99 -10.68 7.04
CA TYR A 235 -14.70 -9.76 6.16
C TYR A 235 -15.41 -8.62 6.92
N LYS A 236 -15.62 -8.76 8.24
CA LYS A 236 -16.12 -7.70 9.13
C LYS A 236 -14.95 -6.95 9.80
N HIS A 237 -14.05 -6.43 8.98
CA HIS A 237 -12.97 -5.57 9.46
C HIS A 237 -13.43 -4.11 9.56
N LYS A 238 -12.78 -3.36 10.42
CA LYS A 238 -12.92 -1.91 10.51
C LYS A 238 -11.55 -1.28 10.32
N PHE A 239 -11.43 -0.39 9.37
CA PHE A 239 -10.25 0.44 9.17
C PHE A 239 -10.69 1.91 9.13
N ILE A 240 -10.07 2.72 9.95
CA ILE A 240 -10.33 4.15 10.03
C ILE A 240 -9.03 4.87 9.77
N VAL A 241 -9.08 5.90 8.94
CA VAL A 241 -8.02 6.88 8.76
C VAL A 241 -8.67 8.24 8.94
N GLU A 242 -8.22 8.98 9.92
CA GLU A 242 -8.66 10.32 10.21
C GLU A 242 -7.48 11.27 10.07
N PHE A 243 -7.66 12.30 9.27
CA PHE A 243 -6.72 13.38 9.10
C PHE A 243 -7.33 14.67 9.65
N GLU A 244 -6.57 15.38 10.43
CA GLU A 244 -6.89 16.72 10.84
C GLU A 244 -5.76 17.64 10.35
N ASN A 245 -6.13 18.62 9.55
CA ASN A 245 -5.25 19.67 9.09
C ASN A 245 -5.66 20.97 9.79
N LYS A 246 -4.79 21.51 10.63
CA LYS A 246 -4.94 22.87 11.16
C LYS A 246 -4.08 23.80 10.29
N PRO A 247 -4.69 24.52 9.35
CA PRO A 247 -3.94 25.35 8.42
C PRO A 247 -3.15 26.42 9.17
N GLY A 248 -1.95 26.68 8.70
CA GLY A 248 -1.15 27.84 9.10
C GLY A 248 -1.63 29.10 8.43
N SER A 249 -0.80 30.15 8.46
CA SER A 249 -1.07 31.36 7.70
C SER A 249 -1.21 31.04 6.20
N PRO A 250 -2.14 31.70 5.47
CA PRO A 250 -2.24 31.55 4.01
C PRO A 250 -0.92 31.86 3.27
N ALA A 251 -0.03 32.64 3.85
CA ALA A 251 1.30 32.94 3.32
C ALA A 251 2.25 31.72 3.36
N ASP A 252 1.93 30.68 4.13
CA ASP A 252 2.75 29.50 4.31
C ASP A 252 2.28 28.32 3.43
N ALA A 253 1.17 28.47 2.71
CA ALA A 253 0.68 27.47 1.76
C ALA A 253 1.52 27.56 0.47
N GLY A 254 2.60 26.79 0.40
CA GLY A 254 3.40 26.68 -0.82
C GLY A 254 2.60 26.01 -1.95
N ASP A 255 2.79 26.49 -3.17
CA ASP A 255 2.10 26.09 -4.41
C ASP A 255 2.43 24.67 -4.93
N LEU A 256 2.65 23.70 -4.03
CA LEU A 256 3.26 22.41 -4.35
C LEU A 256 2.63 21.69 -5.54
N PHE A 257 1.32 21.49 -5.50
CA PHE A 257 0.56 20.85 -6.56
C PHE A 257 -0.56 21.73 -7.14
N ASP A 258 -0.54 23.03 -6.84
CA ASP A 258 -1.55 23.97 -7.33
C ASP A 258 -1.51 24.08 -8.86
N TYR A 259 -0.35 23.84 -9.47
CA TYR A 259 -0.23 23.77 -10.93
C TYR A 259 -1.15 22.70 -11.55
N LEU A 260 -1.54 21.66 -10.80
CA LEU A 260 -2.50 20.66 -11.29
C LEU A 260 -3.89 21.24 -11.57
N LYS A 261 -4.23 22.41 -10.97
CA LYS A 261 -5.50 23.10 -11.22
C LYS A 261 -5.54 23.79 -12.58
N GLY A 262 -4.38 24.14 -13.13
CA GLY A 262 -4.21 24.82 -14.41
C GLY A 262 -3.59 23.92 -15.49
N PRO A 263 -3.17 24.53 -16.62
CA PRO A 263 -2.40 23.85 -17.65
C PRO A 263 -0.98 23.50 -17.16
N PHE A 264 -0.46 22.35 -17.60
CA PHE A 264 0.92 21.94 -17.33
C PHE A 264 1.40 20.86 -18.32
N VAL A 265 2.70 20.61 -18.33
CA VAL A 265 3.30 19.54 -19.10
C VAL A 265 3.74 18.41 -18.19
N HIS A 266 3.28 17.19 -18.48
CA HIS A 266 3.72 15.98 -17.80
C HIS A 266 4.77 15.25 -18.65
N THR A 267 5.95 15.01 -18.05
CA THR A 267 7.03 14.28 -18.69
C THR A 267 7.02 12.82 -18.27
N VAL A 268 6.78 11.93 -19.21
CA VAL A 268 6.80 10.47 -18.98
C VAL A 268 8.24 9.97 -19.04
N HIS A 269 8.67 9.27 -18.00
CA HIS A 269 10.01 8.68 -17.90
C HIS A 269 9.93 7.14 -17.90
N GLU A 270 10.80 6.50 -18.66
CA GLU A 270 11.08 5.06 -18.53
C GLU A 270 12.59 4.85 -18.35
N ARG A 271 13.00 4.26 -17.20
CA ARG A 271 14.41 4.01 -16.87
C ARG A 271 15.32 5.25 -17.08
N GLU A 272 14.92 6.39 -16.54
CA GLU A 272 15.65 7.67 -16.61
C GLU A 272 15.67 8.36 -17.99
N LYS A 273 15.03 7.78 -18.98
CA LYS A 273 14.86 8.43 -20.31
C LYS A 273 13.48 9.07 -20.40
N ILE A 274 13.46 10.29 -20.89
CA ILE A 274 12.21 10.95 -21.31
C ILE A 274 11.69 10.22 -22.53
N ILE A 275 10.46 9.70 -22.45
CA ILE A 275 9.80 8.99 -23.55
C ILE A 275 8.83 9.90 -24.26
N ARG A 276 8.08 10.67 -23.51
CA ARG A 276 7.04 11.53 -24.05
C ARG A 276 6.75 12.69 -23.10
N GLU A 277 6.38 13.81 -23.67
CA GLU A 277 5.72 14.92 -22.96
C GLU A 277 4.24 14.90 -23.31
N ILE A 278 3.39 15.07 -22.30
CA ILE A 278 1.94 15.13 -22.42
C ILE A 278 1.51 16.50 -21.94
N VAL A 279 0.91 17.27 -22.82
CA VAL A 279 0.42 18.61 -22.52
C VAL A 279 -0.99 18.51 -21.95
N ILE A 280 -1.19 18.99 -20.74
CA ILE A 280 -2.49 19.02 -20.04
C ILE A 280 -3.04 20.44 -20.17
N ASP A 281 -3.52 20.77 -21.36
CA ASP A 281 -4.03 22.09 -21.72
C ASP A 281 -5.21 21.92 -22.69
N PRO A 282 -6.35 22.62 -22.48
CA PRO A 282 -7.49 22.58 -23.40
C PRO A 282 -7.19 23.02 -24.84
N THR A 283 -6.07 23.69 -25.06
CA THR A 283 -5.63 24.12 -26.41
C THR A 283 -4.84 23.04 -27.14
N ASP A 284 -4.41 21.98 -26.44
CA ASP A 284 -3.69 20.86 -27.04
C ASP A 284 -4.67 19.84 -27.67
N HIS A 285 -4.35 19.37 -28.87
CA HIS A 285 -5.21 18.45 -29.62
C HIS A 285 -5.24 17.02 -29.05
N ASP A 286 -4.23 16.61 -28.29
CA ASP A 286 -4.17 15.30 -27.63
C ASP A 286 -4.88 15.30 -26.28
N PHE A 287 -5.18 16.49 -25.73
CA PHE A 287 -5.92 16.62 -24.50
C PHE A 287 -7.44 16.50 -24.73
N THR A 288 -8.10 15.77 -23.87
CA THR A 288 -9.56 15.67 -23.84
C THR A 288 -10.12 16.16 -22.51
N ALA A 289 -10.86 17.26 -22.56
CA ALA A 289 -11.57 17.74 -21.37
C ALA A 289 -12.56 16.68 -20.86
N LEU A 290 -12.73 16.57 -19.55
CA LEU A 290 -13.60 15.56 -18.95
C LEU A 290 -15.03 15.59 -19.49
N SER A 291 -15.53 16.78 -19.85
CA SER A 291 -16.86 16.97 -20.45
C SER A 291 -17.00 16.42 -21.88
N LEU A 292 -15.88 16.18 -22.56
CA LEU A 292 -15.81 15.60 -23.91
C LEU A 292 -15.53 14.10 -23.90
N ILE A 293 -15.43 13.48 -22.73
CA ILE A 293 -15.34 12.03 -22.57
C ILE A 293 -16.73 11.47 -22.30
N SER A 294 -17.05 10.33 -22.93
CA SER A 294 -18.32 9.63 -22.69
C SER A 294 -18.58 9.45 -21.21
N SER A 295 -19.77 9.79 -20.73
CA SER A 295 -20.17 9.55 -19.37
C SER A 295 -20.08 8.07 -18.97
N LEU A 296 -20.31 7.16 -19.92
CA LEU A 296 -20.14 5.72 -19.72
C LEU A 296 -18.67 5.36 -19.43
N MET A 297 -17.72 6.02 -20.08
CA MET A 297 -16.29 5.83 -19.81
C MET A 297 -15.89 6.37 -18.42
N VAL A 298 -16.36 7.57 -18.09
CA VAL A 298 -16.08 8.20 -16.79
C VAL A 298 -16.62 7.32 -15.64
N GLU A 299 -17.88 6.91 -15.74
CA GLU A 299 -18.52 6.05 -14.73
C GLU A 299 -17.90 4.64 -14.67
N ALA A 300 -17.51 4.08 -15.81
CA ALA A 300 -16.83 2.78 -15.85
C ALA A 300 -15.50 2.83 -15.11
N VAL A 301 -14.68 3.86 -15.34
CA VAL A 301 -13.39 4.03 -14.65
C VAL A 301 -13.59 4.20 -13.14
N VAL A 302 -14.51 5.05 -12.72
CA VAL A 302 -14.81 5.23 -11.29
C VAL A 302 -15.33 3.92 -10.69
N CYS A 303 -16.22 3.22 -11.38
CA CYS A 303 -16.82 1.98 -10.88
C CYS A 303 -15.80 0.85 -10.72
N THR A 304 -14.81 0.75 -11.63
CA THR A 304 -13.82 -0.34 -11.65
C THR A 304 -12.61 -0.05 -10.77
N GLU A 305 -12.07 1.16 -10.82
CA GLU A 305 -10.81 1.51 -10.18
C GLU A 305 -11.02 2.08 -8.76
N ASP A 306 -12.07 2.87 -8.55
CA ASP A 306 -12.29 3.57 -7.29
C ASP A 306 -13.79 3.88 -7.06
N PRO A 307 -14.59 2.88 -6.68
CA PRO A 307 -16.04 3.01 -6.59
C PRO A 307 -16.57 4.05 -5.59
N ARG A 308 -15.70 4.59 -4.75
CA ARG A 308 -15.98 5.63 -3.76
C ARG A 308 -15.18 6.92 -4.00
N PHE A 309 -14.66 7.11 -5.20
CA PHE A 309 -13.82 8.23 -5.58
C PHE A 309 -14.33 9.60 -5.10
N TYR A 310 -15.61 9.85 -5.25
CA TYR A 310 -16.23 11.13 -4.87
C TYR A 310 -16.50 11.28 -3.36
N THR A 311 -16.32 10.23 -2.56
CA THR A 311 -16.69 10.22 -1.14
C THR A 311 -15.49 10.22 -0.19
N HIS A 312 -14.29 9.88 -0.66
CA HIS A 312 -13.07 9.94 0.15
C HIS A 312 -12.17 11.09 -0.29
N ARG A 313 -11.11 11.35 0.48
CA ARG A 313 -10.09 12.36 0.20
C ARG A 313 -8.70 11.73 0.09
N GLY A 314 -8.33 11.39 -1.14
CA GLY A 314 -7.05 10.76 -1.48
C GLY A 314 -6.97 9.28 -1.16
N ILE A 315 -7.48 8.85 -0.01
CA ILE A 315 -7.38 7.46 0.48
C ILE A 315 -8.79 6.92 0.77
N ASP A 316 -9.12 5.77 0.17
CA ASP A 316 -10.30 5.00 0.54
C ASP A 316 -9.97 4.07 1.71
N SER A 317 -10.34 4.48 2.93
CA SER A 317 -10.07 3.71 4.16
C SER A 317 -10.74 2.34 4.14
N TYR A 318 -11.93 2.20 3.56
CA TYR A 318 -12.62 0.91 3.46
C TYR A 318 -11.91 -0.06 2.50
N ALA A 319 -11.57 0.41 1.29
CA ALA A 319 -10.86 -0.40 0.31
C ALA A 319 -9.47 -0.79 0.82
N PHE A 320 -8.77 0.12 1.50
CA PHE A 320 -7.48 -0.15 2.12
C PHE A 320 -7.59 -1.17 3.26
N GLY A 321 -8.56 -1.02 4.14
CA GLY A 321 -8.82 -1.96 5.24
C GLY A 321 -9.16 -3.36 4.75
N LYS A 322 -9.98 -3.47 3.71
CA LYS A 322 -10.29 -4.73 3.04
C LYS A 322 -9.04 -5.38 2.44
N SER A 323 -8.25 -4.60 1.71
CA SER A 323 -6.99 -5.07 1.16
C SER A 323 -6.03 -5.56 2.26
N LEU A 324 -5.93 -4.84 3.36
CA LEU A 324 -5.10 -5.24 4.50
C LEU A 324 -5.58 -6.54 5.14
N ALA A 325 -6.90 -6.70 5.35
CA ALA A 325 -7.47 -7.93 5.89
C ALA A 325 -7.23 -9.13 4.95
N ASP A 326 -7.49 -8.97 3.65
CA ASP A 326 -7.29 -10.01 2.65
C ASP A 326 -5.80 -10.41 2.56
N ASN A 327 -4.88 -9.44 2.56
CA ASN A 327 -3.44 -9.69 2.49
C ASN A 327 -2.90 -10.37 3.76
N LEU A 328 -3.41 -10.01 4.95
CA LEU A 328 -3.06 -10.66 6.21
C LEU A 328 -3.51 -12.13 6.24
N LEU A 329 -4.67 -12.42 5.70
CA LEU A 329 -5.21 -13.77 5.62
C LEU A 329 -4.47 -14.62 4.60
N GLU A 330 -4.28 -14.09 3.39
CA GLU A 330 -3.67 -14.81 2.27
C GLU A 330 -2.13 -14.85 2.34
N ARG A 331 -1.49 -14.11 3.26
CA ARG A 331 -0.03 -13.98 3.43
C ARG A 331 0.72 -13.53 2.18
N LYS A 332 0.03 -12.96 1.25
CA LYS A 332 0.57 -12.41 0.00
C LYS A 332 -0.23 -11.19 -0.37
N ILE A 333 0.36 -10.32 -1.18
CA ILE A 333 -0.36 -9.18 -1.73
C ILE A 333 -1.32 -9.68 -2.81
N VAL A 334 -2.58 -9.87 -2.43
CA VAL A 334 -3.64 -10.37 -3.34
C VAL A 334 -4.38 -9.21 -3.98
N ARG A 335 -4.57 -8.11 -3.24
CA ARG A 335 -5.35 -6.97 -3.68
C ARG A 335 -4.67 -5.66 -3.29
N GLY A 336 -4.73 -4.66 -4.17
CA GLY A 336 -4.34 -3.28 -3.86
C GLY A 336 -5.57 -2.46 -3.46
N GLY A 337 -5.44 -1.61 -2.43
CA GLY A 337 -6.43 -0.59 -2.06
C GLY A 337 -6.02 0.77 -2.60
N SER A 338 -5.65 0.87 -3.89
CA SER A 338 -5.23 2.15 -4.49
C SER A 338 -6.45 2.89 -5.00
N THR A 339 -6.51 4.19 -4.73
CA THR A 339 -7.49 5.11 -5.30
C THR A 339 -7.01 5.68 -6.64
N ILE A 340 -7.90 6.30 -7.40
CA ILE A 340 -7.54 7.02 -8.64
C ILE A 340 -6.48 8.09 -8.33
N THR A 341 -6.62 8.83 -7.24
CA THR A 341 -5.63 9.86 -6.86
C THR A 341 -4.27 9.27 -6.50
N MET A 342 -4.22 8.11 -5.84
CA MET A 342 -2.97 7.39 -5.60
C MET A 342 -2.33 6.89 -6.91
N GLN A 343 -3.14 6.45 -7.88
CA GLN A 343 -2.66 6.08 -9.20
C GLN A 343 -2.15 7.30 -9.97
N LEU A 344 -2.85 8.44 -9.88
CA LEU A 344 -2.40 9.71 -10.42
C LEU A 344 -1.05 10.13 -9.82
N ALA A 345 -0.93 10.12 -8.50
CA ALA A 345 0.32 10.42 -7.79
C ALA A 345 1.47 9.53 -8.27
N ARG A 346 1.22 8.24 -8.43
CA ARG A 346 2.21 7.31 -8.98
C ARG A 346 2.66 7.69 -10.40
N ASN A 347 1.72 7.98 -11.28
CA ASN A 347 2.03 8.27 -12.69
C ASN A 347 2.74 9.61 -12.87
N LEU A 348 2.42 10.61 -12.05
CA LEU A 348 3.02 11.95 -12.12
C LEU A 348 4.43 12.02 -11.51
N TYR A 349 4.67 11.32 -10.39
CA TYR A 349 5.82 11.61 -9.53
C TYR A 349 6.69 10.41 -9.18
N LEU A 350 6.21 9.18 -9.37
CA LEU A 350 6.88 8.01 -8.83
C LEU A 350 7.38 7.06 -9.92
N HIS A 351 8.48 6.39 -9.64
CA HIS A 351 9.04 5.39 -10.55
C HIS A 351 8.30 4.05 -10.48
N HIS A 352 8.40 3.26 -11.56
CA HIS A 352 7.84 1.92 -11.63
C HIS A 352 8.60 0.93 -10.72
N GLY A 353 8.05 0.61 -9.56
CA GLY A 353 8.53 -0.39 -8.62
C GLY A 353 7.39 -0.77 -7.67
N ARG A 354 7.41 -1.98 -7.10
CA ARG A 354 6.39 -2.43 -6.13
C ARG A 354 7.02 -2.50 -4.74
N THR A 355 7.19 -1.34 -4.08
CA THR A 355 7.75 -1.28 -2.73
C THR A 355 6.71 -0.72 -1.75
N LEU A 356 6.83 -1.09 -0.46
CA LEU A 356 5.99 -0.53 0.59
C LEU A 356 6.21 0.98 0.73
N SER A 357 7.46 1.44 0.62
CA SER A 357 7.81 2.86 0.66
C SER A 357 7.07 3.65 -0.42
N ARG A 358 7.13 3.16 -1.68
CA ARG A 358 6.40 3.80 -2.77
C ARG A 358 4.88 3.85 -2.49
N LYS A 359 4.32 2.82 -1.86
CA LYS A 359 2.89 2.82 -1.52
C LYS A 359 2.54 3.88 -0.48
N LEU A 360 3.43 4.11 0.48
CA LEU A 360 3.29 5.21 1.43
C LEU A 360 3.43 6.58 0.74
N GLU A 361 4.37 6.72 -0.20
CA GLU A 361 4.50 7.95 -1.01
C GLU A 361 3.22 8.23 -1.81
N GLU A 362 2.67 7.24 -2.51
CA GLU A 362 1.38 7.37 -3.22
C GLU A 362 0.28 7.89 -2.29
N MET A 363 0.17 7.34 -1.08
CA MET A 363 -0.84 7.76 -0.10
C MET A 363 -0.63 9.20 0.37
N ILE A 364 0.61 9.57 0.68
CA ILE A 364 0.93 10.92 1.16
C ILE A 364 0.71 11.95 0.07
N ILE A 365 1.17 11.69 -1.16
CA ILE A 365 0.99 12.61 -2.29
C ILE A 365 -0.51 12.74 -2.61
N ALA A 366 -1.25 11.64 -2.66
CA ALA A 366 -2.69 11.67 -2.92
C ALA A 366 -3.44 12.48 -1.84
N TRP A 367 -3.04 12.33 -0.59
CA TRP A 367 -3.60 13.12 0.50
C TRP A 367 -3.25 14.60 0.37
N ILE A 368 -2.01 14.97 0.04
CA ILE A 368 -1.61 16.37 -0.20
C ILE A 368 -2.41 16.97 -1.35
N ILE A 369 -2.54 16.27 -2.47
CA ILE A 369 -3.31 16.73 -3.64
C ILE A 369 -4.75 17.08 -3.25
N GLU A 370 -5.41 16.25 -2.45
CA GLU A 370 -6.84 16.43 -2.15
C GLU A 370 -7.12 17.26 -0.89
N GLU A 371 -6.33 17.09 0.17
CA GLU A 371 -6.59 17.78 1.46
C GLU A 371 -5.85 19.09 1.59
N ILE A 372 -4.62 19.17 1.11
CA ILE A 372 -3.83 20.40 1.24
C ILE A 372 -4.08 21.32 0.06
N CYS A 373 -3.84 20.81 -1.16
CA CYS A 373 -3.99 21.59 -2.38
C CYS A 373 -5.44 21.71 -2.86
N GLN A 374 -6.34 20.87 -2.33
CA GLN A 374 -7.76 20.86 -2.66
C GLN A 374 -8.03 20.84 -4.18
N VAL A 375 -7.26 20.02 -4.91
CA VAL A 375 -7.49 19.82 -6.35
C VAL A 375 -8.87 19.16 -6.56
N PRO A 376 -9.76 19.74 -7.39
CA PRO A 376 -11.11 19.21 -7.57
C PRO A 376 -11.10 17.77 -8.11
N LYS A 377 -11.98 16.92 -7.62
CA LYS A 377 -12.12 15.53 -8.07
C LYS A 377 -12.27 15.38 -9.58
N LYS A 378 -13.06 16.25 -10.21
CA LYS A 378 -13.23 16.27 -11.66
C LYS A 378 -11.90 16.53 -12.37
N ARG A 379 -11.09 17.46 -11.85
CA ARG A 379 -9.77 17.76 -12.42
C ARG A 379 -8.78 16.61 -12.22
N ILE A 380 -8.79 15.95 -11.06
CA ILE A 380 -7.99 14.76 -10.81
C ILE A 380 -8.31 13.67 -11.83
N LEU A 381 -9.59 13.39 -12.07
CA LEU A 381 -10.04 12.37 -13.02
C LEU A 381 -9.71 12.77 -14.48
N GLU A 382 -9.85 14.05 -14.81
CA GLU A 382 -9.49 14.59 -16.13
C GLU A 382 -8.00 14.39 -16.43
N ILE A 383 -7.11 14.79 -15.49
CA ILE A 383 -5.68 14.58 -15.62
C ILE A 383 -5.38 13.08 -15.75
N TYR A 384 -5.94 12.27 -14.84
CA TYR A 384 -5.74 10.82 -14.82
C TYR A 384 -6.02 10.18 -16.17
N LEU A 385 -7.19 10.43 -16.77
CA LEU A 385 -7.58 9.86 -18.06
C LEU A 385 -6.71 10.31 -19.22
N ASN A 386 -6.09 11.49 -19.13
CA ASN A 386 -5.20 12.03 -20.16
C ASN A 386 -3.74 11.56 -20.03
N ILE A 387 -3.30 11.06 -18.86
CA ILE A 387 -1.88 10.70 -18.68
C ILE A 387 -1.62 9.21 -18.53
N ILE A 388 -2.61 8.38 -18.21
CA ILE A 388 -2.35 6.94 -17.98
C ILE A 388 -1.99 6.22 -19.27
N GLU A 389 -1.18 5.16 -19.14
CA GLU A 389 -0.79 4.28 -20.24
C GLU A 389 -1.92 3.28 -20.52
N TRP A 390 -2.33 3.17 -21.78
CA TRP A 390 -3.35 2.27 -22.28
C TRP A 390 -2.79 1.15 -23.16
N GLY A 391 -1.52 1.16 -23.42
CA GLY A 391 -0.76 0.20 -24.23
C GLY A 391 0.70 0.63 -24.32
N PRO A 392 1.60 -0.17 -24.85
CA PRO A 392 3.01 0.21 -25.01
C PRO A 392 3.18 1.56 -25.71
N GLY A 393 3.56 2.60 -24.95
CA GLY A 393 3.73 3.96 -25.48
C GLY A 393 2.44 4.71 -25.85
N LEU A 394 1.27 4.16 -25.50
CA LEU A 394 -0.05 4.73 -25.79
C LEU A 394 -0.60 5.41 -24.52
N TYR A 395 -0.56 6.72 -24.48
CA TYR A 395 -0.98 7.53 -23.32
C TYR A 395 -2.20 8.39 -23.67
N GLY A 396 -3.11 8.52 -22.68
CA GLY A 396 -4.30 9.35 -22.77
C GLY A 396 -5.48 8.67 -23.44
N VAL A 397 -6.68 9.06 -22.99
CA VAL A 397 -7.96 8.49 -23.45
C VAL A 397 -8.24 8.78 -24.93
N GLN A 398 -7.78 9.93 -25.44
CA GLN A 398 -7.91 10.31 -26.84
C GLN A 398 -7.20 9.30 -27.75
N ALA A 399 -5.92 9.07 -27.46
CA ALA A 399 -5.12 8.12 -28.21
C ALA A 399 -5.63 6.68 -28.07
N ALA A 400 -6.05 6.28 -26.86
CA ALA A 400 -6.61 4.95 -26.63
C ALA A 400 -7.91 4.69 -27.41
N SER A 401 -8.84 5.64 -27.38
CA SER A 401 -10.11 5.55 -28.10
C SER A 401 -9.91 5.45 -29.62
N ALA A 402 -9.01 6.29 -30.15
CA ALA A 402 -8.65 6.25 -31.57
C ALA A 402 -7.95 4.94 -31.94
N PHE A 403 -7.00 4.48 -31.13
CA PHE A 403 -6.20 3.29 -31.42
C PHE A 403 -7.04 2.01 -31.38
N TYR A 404 -7.82 1.80 -30.32
CA TYR A 404 -8.56 0.55 -30.15
C TYR A 404 -9.87 0.51 -30.93
N PHE A 405 -10.54 1.66 -31.14
CA PHE A 405 -11.90 1.69 -31.69
C PHE A 405 -12.12 2.63 -32.86
N SER A 406 -11.11 3.41 -33.29
CA SER A 406 -11.22 4.47 -34.30
C SER A 406 -12.35 5.46 -33.98
N LYS A 407 -12.51 5.82 -32.70
CA LYS A 407 -13.57 6.70 -32.19
C LYS A 407 -12.98 7.86 -31.38
N LEU A 408 -13.78 8.92 -31.27
CA LEU A 408 -13.54 9.97 -30.27
C LEU A 408 -13.91 9.46 -28.87
N PRO A 409 -13.29 9.96 -27.79
CA PRO A 409 -13.66 9.59 -26.41
C PRO A 409 -15.13 9.80 -26.06
N SER A 410 -15.79 10.80 -26.66
CA SER A 410 -17.23 11.06 -26.49
C SER A 410 -18.14 10.00 -27.07
N GLN A 411 -17.63 9.18 -27.99
CA GLN A 411 -18.40 8.16 -28.73
C GLN A 411 -18.23 6.74 -28.16
N LEU A 412 -17.45 6.58 -27.08
CA LEU A 412 -17.24 5.27 -26.48
C LEU A 412 -18.53 4.71 -25.92
N SER A 413 -18.89 3.49 -26.34
CA SER A 413 -19.98 2.71 -25.80
C SER A 413 -19.64 2.15 -24.42
N LEU A 414 -20.62 1.56 -23.72
CA LEU A 414 -20.40 0.87 -22.43
C LEU A 414 -19.36 -0.26 -22.58
N THR A 415 -19.52 -1.12 -23.59
CA THR A 415 -18.63 -2.26 -23.83
C THR A 415 -17.19 -1.78 -24.06
N GLU A 416 -16.99 -0.78 -24.94
CA GLU A 416 -15.68 -0.20 -25.22
C GLU A 416 -15.05 0.47 -23.97
N SER A 417 -15.87 1.16 -23.20
CA SER A 417 -15.46 1.76 -21.92
C SER A 417 -14.99 0.69 -20.92
N LEU A 418 -15.71 -0.42 -20.79
CA LEU A 418 -15.33 -1.53 -19.92
C LEU A 418 -14.10 -2.29 -20.43
N VAL A 419 -13.88 -2.35 -21.76
CA VAL A 419 -12.61 -2.85 -22.32
C VAL A 419 -11.47 -1.97 -21.89
N LEU A 420 -11.59 -0.65 -22.03
CA LEU A 420 -10.53 0.27 -21.61
C LEU A 420 -10.26 0.13 -20.10
N THR A 421 -11.27 0.01 -19.25
CA THR A 421 -11.01 -0.21 -17.82
C THR A 421 -10.31 -1.54 -17.52
N TYR A 422 -10.54 -2.58 -18.32
CA TYR A 422 -9.80 -3.84 -18.20
C TYR A 422 -8.31 -3.70 -18.53
N ILE A 423 -7.95 -2.75 -19.40
CA ILE A 423 -6.57 -2.48 -19.81
C ILE A 423 -5.77 -1.79 -18.70
N ILE A 424 -6.36 -0.87 -17.94
CA ILE A 424 -5.69 0.01 -16.95
C ILE A 424 -4.67 -0.72 -16.07
N PRO A 425 -4.98 -1.86 -15.41
CA PRO A 425 -4.03 -2.51 -14.51
C PRO A 425 -2.86 -3.21 -15.23
N ARG A 426 -2.97 -3.48 -16.53
CA ARG A 426 -1.98 -4.25 -17.30
C ARG A 426 -1.87 -3.81 -18.77
N PRO A 427 -1.57 -2.54 -19.05
CA PRO A 427 -1.64 -2.00 -20.41
C PRO A 427 -0.73 -2.72 -21.41
N LYS A 428 0.49 -3.05 -21.01
CA LYS A 428 1.46 -3.72 -21.91
C LYS A 428 1.07 -5.18 -22.23
N HIS A 429 0.47 -5.90 -21.30
CA HIS A 429 0.08 -7.29 -21.51
C HIS A 429 -1.22 -7.46 -22.30
N PHE A 430 -2.12 -6.48 -22.24
CA PHE A 430 -3.38 -6.57 -22.97
C PHE A 430 -3.17 -6.66 -24.46
N LEU A 431 -2.35 -5.75 -25.02
CA LEU A 431 -2.12 -5.71 -26.46
C LEU A 431 -1.46 -7.00 -26.97
N GLU A 432 -0.49 -7.53 -26.23
CA GLU A 432 0.13 -8.84 -26.55
C GLU A 432 -0.91 -9.96 -26.55
N ALA A 433 -1.73 -10.07 -25.50
CA ALA A 433 -2.76 -11.10 -25.38
C ALA A 433 -3.85 -10.95 -26.46
N LEU A 434 -4.18 -9.73 -26.87
CA LEU A 434 -5.12 -9.44 -27.95
C LEU A 434 -4.56 -9.90 -29.30
N THR A 435 -3.31 -9.55 -29.61
CA THR A 435 -2.64 -9.95 -30.85
C THR A 435 -2.52 -11.47 -30.97
N LEU A 436 -2.26 -12.16 -29.85
CA LEU A 436 -2.19 -13.62 -29.79
C LEU A 436 -3.56 -14.32 -29.72
N GLN A 437 -4.66 -13.57 -29.81
CA GLN A 437 -6.04 -14.12 -29.70
C GLN A 437 -6.22 -15.05 -28.49
N SER A 438 -5.68 -14.64 -27.31
CA SER A 438 -5.62 -15.47 -26.12
C SER A 438 -7.02 -15.88 -25.62
N ALA A 439 -7.26 -17.19 -25.49
CA ALA A 439 -8.51 -17.71 -24.92
C ALA A 439 -8.71 -17.24 -23.45
N THR A 440 -7.62 -17.11 -22.69
CA THR A 440 -7.65 -16.58 -21.33
C THR A 440 -8.09 -15.10 -21.31
N LEU A 441 -7.63 -14.30 -22.26
CA LEU A 441 -8.07 -12.91 -22.41
C LEU A 441 -9.57 -12.86 -22.68
N ARG A 442 -10.06 -13.66 -23.61
CA ARG A 442 -11.48 -13.74 -23.97
C ARG A 442 -12.37 -14.02 -22.74
N VAL A 443 -12.03 -15.07 -21.96
CA VAL A 443 -12.78 -15.44 -20.76
C VAL A 443 -12.75 -14.35 -19.71
N ASN A 444 -11.58 -13.80 -19.41
CA ASN A 444 -11.42 -12.79 -18.36
C ASN A 444 -12.08 -11.46 -18.73
N LEU A 445 -11.99 -11.04 -19.99
CA LEU A 445 -12.61 -9.83 -20.48
C LEU A 445 -14.14 -9.95 -20.47
N SER A 446 -14.69 -11.09 -20.91
CA SER A 446 -16.13 -11.34 -20.85
C SER A 446 -16.66 -11.25 -19.41
N LYS A 447 -15.99 -11.91 -18.46
CA LYS A 447 -16.33 -11.82 -17.04
C LYS A 447 -16.25 -10.40 -16.49
N HIS A 448 -15.21 -9.65 -16.86
CA HIS A 448 -15.04 -8.25 -16.43
C HIS A 448 -16.21 -7.39 -16.92
N ILE A 449 -16.56 -7.49 -18.22
CA ILE A 449 -17.64 -6.72 -18.81
C ILE A 449 -18.99 -7.06 -18.13
N GLN A 450 -19.32 -8.35 -18.02
CA GLN A 450 -20.56 -8.78 -17.37
C GLN A 450 -20.65 -8.31 -15.92
N GLN A 451 -19.58 -8.53 -15.15
CA GLN A 451 -19.54 -8.16 -13.74
C GLN A 451 -19.74 -6.64 -13.54
N PHE A 452 -18.99 -5.82 -14.26
CA PHE A 452 -19.02 -4.38 -14.03
C PHE A 452 -20.24 -3.71 -14.67
N ALA A 453 -20.72 -4.19 -15.81
CA ALA A 453 -21.97 -3.72 -16.37
C ALA A 453 -23.15 -3.99 -15.41
N MET A 454 -23.20 -5.19 -14.79
CA MET A 454 -24.21 -5.51 -13.77
C MET A 454 -24.07 -4.63 -12.53
N VAL A 455 -22.83 -4.34 -12.07
CA VAL A 455 -22.60 -3.41 -10.96
C VAL A 455 -23.07 -2.00 -11.31
N MET A 456 -22.78 -1.51 -12.52
CA MET A 456 -23.20 -0.20 -12.98
C MET A 456 -24.74 -0.11 -13.08
N LEU A 457 -25.40 -1.14 -13.58
CA LEU A 457 -26.86 -1.23 -13.61
C LEU A 457 -27.47 -1.22 -12.21
N THR A 458 -26.96 -2.05 -11.31
CA THR A 458 -27.41 -2.14 -9.91
C THR A 458 -27.25 -0.81 -9.17
N LYS A 459 -26.18 -0.06 -9.46
CA LYS A 459 -25.95 1.28 -8.92
C LYS A 459 -26.73 2.39 -9.65
N LYS A 460 -27.52 2.05 -10.66
CA LYS A 460 -28.27 3.00 -11.49
C LYS A 460 -27.38 4.03 -12.21
N LEU A 461 -26.16 3.66 -12.53
CA LEU A 461 -25.24 4.47 -13.34
C LEU A 461 -25.52 4.34 -14.84
N ILE A 462 -26.21 3.27 -15.23
CA ILE A 462 -26.69 3.02 -16.60
C ILE A 462 -28.15 2.54 -16.54
N THR A 463 -28.86 2.67 -17.68
CA THR A 463 -30.20 2.14 -17.86
C THR A 463 -30.19 0.68 -18.32
N GLU A 464 -31.35 -0.01 -18.25
CA GLU A 464 -31.48 -1.38 -18.76
C GLU A 464 -31.28 -1.43 -20.28
N ASP A 465 -31.66 -0.40 -21.01
CA ASP A 465 -31.44 -0.31 -22.45
C ASP A 465 -29.95 -0.28 -22.79
N VAL A 466 -29.12 0.50 -22.04
CA VAL A 466 -27.67 0.54 -22.22
C VAL A 466 -27.04 -0.80 -21.84
N TYR A 467 -27.51 -1.45 -20.77
CA TYR A 467 -27.05 -2.77 -20.37
C TYR A 467 -27.38 -3.84 -21.43
N SER A 468 -28.62 -3.85 -21.94
CA SER A 468 -29.08 -4.78 -22.97
C SER A 468 -28.40 -4.55 -24.33
N GLY A 469 -27.88 -3.35 -24.55
CA GLY A 469 -27.10 -2.98 -25.74
C GLY A 469 -25.68 -3.56 -25.79
N ILE A 470 -25.25 -4.32 -24.77
CA ILE A 470 -23.97 -5.03 -24.78
C ILE A 470 -24.04 -6.12 -25.86
N GLY A 471 -23.24 -5.95 -26.92
CA GLY A 471 -23.19 -6.90 -28.04
C GLY A 471 -22.51 -8.21 -27.68
N ASP A 472 -22.62 -9.19 -28.57
CA ASP A 472 -22.00 -10.51 -28.41
C ASP A 472 -20.50 -10.50 -28.76
N SER A 473 -19.98 -9.40 -29.29
CA SER A 473 -18.59 -9.30 -29.69
C SER A 473 -18.06 -7.86 -29.63
N ILE A 474 -16.76 -7.76 -29.54
CA ILE A 474 -16.00 -6.52 -29.60
C ILE A 474 -15.15 -6.53 -30.85
N VAL A 475 -15.28 -5.52 -31.68
CA VAL A 475 -14.46 -5.33 -32.88
C VAL A 475 -13.45 -4.23 -32.57
N PHE A 476 -12.17 -4.57 -32.70
CA PHE A 476 -11.07 -3.63 -32.51
C PHE A 476 -10.66 -3.04 -33.85
N ALA A 477 -10.24 -1.79 -33.83
CA ALA A 477 -9.66 -1.10 -34.97
C ALA A 477 -8.25 -1.60 -35.30
N ASN A 478 -7.61 -1.01 -36.33
CA ASN A 478 -6.22 -1.25 -36.68
C ASN A 478 -5.85 -2.73 -36.89
N GLN A 479 -6.78 -3.54 -37.39
CA GLN A 479 -6.59 -4.97 -37.65
C GLN A 479 -6.28 -5.78 -36.36
N LEU A 480 -6.57 -5.24 -35.19
CA LEU A 480 -6.37 -5.93 -33.90
C LEU A 480 -7.33 -7.12 -33.70
N GLY A 481 -8.33 -7.25 -34.59
CA GLY A 481 -9.24 -8.39 -34.62
C GLY A 481 -10.54 -8.19 -33.87
N ARG A 482 -11.16 -9.31 -33.50
CA ARG A 482 -12.48 -9.38 -32.85
C ARG A 482 -12.39 -10.35 -31.67
N ILE A 483 -13.08 -10.03 -30.61
CA ILE A 483 -13.33 -10.94 -29.48
C ILE A 483 -14.82 -11.19 -29.35
N ASP A 484 -15.25 -12.45 -29.50
CA ASP A 484 -16.60 -12.87 -29.17
C ASP A 484 -16.73 -13.05 -27.66
N LEU A 485 -17.73 -12.38 -27.08
CA LEU A 485 -17.98 -12.45 -25.63
C LEU A 485 -18.64 -13.78 -25.25
N ILE A 486 -18.28 -14.32 -24.12
CA ILE A 486 -18.90 -15.48 -23.52
C ILE A 486 -20.04 -14.93 -22.65
N ARG A 487 -21.28 -15.37 -22.91
CA ARG A 487 -22.42 -15.14 -22.01
C ARG A 487 -22.58 -16.37 -21.11
N ASP A 488 -22.70 -16.15 -19.80
CA ASP A 488 -23.02 -17.21 -18.84
C ASP A 488 -24.53 -17.52 -18.89
#